data_03cb72f0e27f4784b34c0b07f82c6f1e
#
_entry.id   03cb72f0e27f4784b34c0b07f82c6f1e
#
_cell.length_a   1.000
_cell.length_b   1.000
_cell.length_c   1.000
_cell.angle_alpha   90.00
_cell.angle_beta   90.00
_cell.angle_gamma   90.00
#
_symmetry.space_group_name_H-M   'P 1'
#
loop_
_entity.id
_entity.type
_entity.pdbx_description
1 polymer ?
#
loop_
_entity_poly.entity_id
_entity_poly.type
_entity_poly.pdbx_seq_one_letter_code
_entity_poly.pdbx_strand_id
1 'polypeptide(L)'
;MLLFLCQSIVAQNKTPTNDSPSQNDLGIFAFPPFERAVRCIKYYEGWHDIKRNYPYIGWGHRILPHEKFKKNLTYQQANTLLRSDLTKLCAMFRKYGKDSLLLAVLAYNVGPYKILGNKRFPKSRLLQKIERGLRDIEKDYLDFCRWRGKCIPSIKRRRMTDLQLLYIP
;
A
#
# COMPACT_ATOMS: atom_id res chain seq x y z
N MET A 1 43.50 -11.65 -35.24
CA MET A 1 43.36 -13.08 -34.88
C MET A 1 43.29 -13.15 -33.37
N LEU A 2 42.08 -13.08 -32.80
CA LEU A 2 41.82 -13.08 -31.34
C LEU A 2 41.32 -14.46 -30.95
N LEU A 3 42.05 -15.14 -30.09
CA LEU A 3 41.68 -16.41 -29.47
C LEU A 3 40.66 -16.18 -28.36
N PHE A 4 39.48 -16.75 -28.52
CA PHE A 4 38.47 -16.86 -27.44
C PHE A 4 38.83 -18.07 -26.58
N LEU A 5 39.16 -17.80 -25.30
CA LEU A 5 39.27 -18.80 -24.24
C LEU A 5 37.90 -19.09 -23.69
N CYS A 6 37.41 -20.30 -23.95
CA CYS A 6 36.17 -20.84 -23.39
C CYS A 6 36.46 -21.33 -21.97
N GLN A 7 36.02 -20.63 -20.93
CA GLN A 7 36.08 -21.13 -19.56
C GLN A 7 34.79 -21.89 -19.23
N SER A 8 34.93 -23.17 -19.00
CA SER A 8 33.89 -24.10 -18.56
C SER A 8 33.42 -23.75 -17.15
N ILE A 9 32.17 -23.33 -16.98
CA ILE A 9 31.54 -23.15 -15.67
C ILE A 9 31.12 -24.53 -15.16
N VAL A 10 31.82 -25.02 -14.15
CA VAL A 10 31.45 -26.22 -13.37
C VAL A 10 30.24 -25.84 -12.51
N ALA A 11 29.10 -26.42 -12.83
CA ALA A 11 27.90 -26.33 -12.00
C ALA A 11 28.14 -27.13 -10.70
N GLN A 12 28.30 -26.42 -9.59
CA GLN A 12 28.28 -27.04 -8.26
C GLN A 12 26.84 -27.37 -7.89
N ASN A 13 26.51 -28.66 -7.84
CA ASN A 13 25.27 -29.17 -7.25
C ASN A 13 25.26 -28.85 -5.75
N LYS A 14 24.50 -27.81 -5.36
CA LYS A 14 24.14 -27.59 -3.96
C LYS A 14 23.01 -28.53 -3.62
N THR A 15 23.24 -29.47 -2.71
CA THR A 15 22.21 -30.22 -1.97
C THR A 15 21.24 -29.25 -1.30
N PRO A 16 19.93 -29.51 -1.33
CA PRO A 16 18.96 -28.65 -0.62
C PRO A 16 19.15 -28.87 0.88
N THR A 17 19.73 -27.88 1.56
CA THR A 17 19.69 -27.78 3.01
C THR A 17 18.30 -27.32 3.44
N ASN A 18 17.69 -28.06 4.35
CA ASN A 18 16.40 -27.77 4.99
C ASN A 18 16.55 -26.63 6.02
N ASP A 19 17.11 -25.50 5.63
CA ASP A 19 17.20 -24.33 6.49
C ASP A 19 15.96 -23.49 6.29
N SER A 20 15.13 -23.38 7.34
CA SER A 20 14.07 -22.38 7.40
C SER A 20 14.70 -21.01 7.12
N PRO A 21 14.07 -20.17 6.24
CA PRO A 21 14.65 -18.89 5.89
C PRO A 21 14.89 -18.05 7.15
N SER A 22 16.10 -17.50 7.29
CA SER A 22 16.43 -16.63 8.41
C SER A 22 15.51 -15.39 8.39
N GLN A 23 15.25 -14.78 9.56
CA GLN A 23 14.43 -13.57 9.63
C GLN A 23 14.95 -12.44 8.72
N ASN A 24 16.23 -12.44 8.37
CA ASN A 24 16.84 -11.48 7.44
C ASN A 24 16.47 -11.73 5.98
N ASP A 25 16.08 -12.96 5.62
CA ASP A 25 15.73 -13.33 4.24
C ASP A 25 14.25 -13.04 3.92
N LEU A 26 13.42 -12.81 4.94
CA LEU A 26 12.00 -12.54 4.79
C LEU A 26 11.69 -11.08 4.38
N GLY A 27 12.65 -10.16 4.48
CA GLY A 27 12.50 -8.76 4.07
C GLY A 27 11.26 -8.10 4.67
N ILE A 28 10.43 -7.48 3.82
CA ILE A 28 9.20 -6.79 4.24
C ILE A 28 8.17 -7.75 4.87
N PHE A 29 8.18 -9.03 4.54
CA PHE A 29 7.24 -10.04 5.05
C PHE A 29 7.54 -10.48 6.47
N ALA A 30 8.72 -10.17 7.02
CA ALA A 30 9.01 -10.35 8.46
C ALA A 30 8.14 -9.45 9.35
N PHE A 31 7.59 -8.37 8.82
CA PHE A 31 6.74 -7.44 9.57
C PHE A 31 5.27 -7.88 9.57
N PRO A 32 4.54 -7.62 10.69
CA PRO A 32 3.10 -7.80 10.74
C PRO A 32 2.39 -7.00 9.61
N PRO A 33 1.21 -7.44 9.13
CA PRO A 33 0.51 -6.81 8.01
C PRO A 33 0.33 -5.29 8.16
N PHE A 34 -0.02 -4.81 9.36
CA PHE A 34 -0.17 -3.37 9.63
C PHE A 34 1.15 -2.60 9.43
N GLU A 35 2.29 -3.16 9.87
CA GLU A 35 3.60 -2.55 9.66
C GLU A 35 4.00 -2.54 8.18
N ARG A 36 3.66 -3.58 7.43
CA ARG A 36 3.84 -3.61 5.97
C ARG A 36 3.05 -2.49 5.31
N ALA A 37 1.80 -2.28 5.73
CA ALA A 37 0.95 -1.20 5.24
C ALA A 37 1.54 0.19 5.55
N VAL A 38 1.98 0.43 6.79
CA VAL A 38 2.63 1.69 7.19
C VAL A 38 3.87 1.99 6.35
N ARG A 39 4.74 0.99 6.14
CA ARG A 39 5.95 1.12 5.32
C ARG A 39 5.62 1.39 3.86
N CYS A 40 4.63 0.68 3.30
CA CYS A 40 4.16 0.88 1.93
C CYS A 40 3.62 2.30 1.73
N ILE A 41 2.78 2.81 2.65
CA ILE A 41 2.25 4.18 2.58
C ILE A 41 3.40 5.19 2.60
N LYS A 42 4.35 5.08 3.54
CA LYS A 42 5.50 5.99 3.63
C LYS A 42 6.32 6.02 2.35
N TYR A 43 6.54 4.86 1.73
CA TYR A 43 7.31 4.75 0.49
C TYR A 43 6.63 5.49 -0.68
N TYR A 44 5.31 5.33 -0.82
CA TYR A 44 4.59 5.89 -1.97
C TYR A 44 4.11 7.33 -1.77
N GLU A 45 3.78 7.76 -0.55
CA GLU A 45 3.38 9.14 -0.29
C GLU A 45 4.59 10.08 -0.22
N GLY A 46 5.73 9.62 0.31
CA GLY A 46 6.86 10.49 0.59
C GLY A 46 6.56 11.49 1.71
N TRP A 47 7.48 12.44 1.90
CA TRP A 47 7.36 13.46 2.94
C TRP A 47 6.67 14.72 2.44
N HIS A 48 5.63 15.16 3.14
CA HIS A 48 4.90 16.38 2.84
C HIS A 48 5.28 17.51 3.82
N ASP A 49 5.86 18.58 3.27
CA ASP A 49 6.13 19.82 3.97
C ASP A 49 4.88 20.70 3.99
N ILE A 50 4.53 21.26 5.16
CA ILE A 50 3.30 22.05 5.31
C ILE A 50 3.22 23.25 4.37
N LYS A 51 4.36 23.89 4.04
CA LYS A 51 4.38 25.07 3.16
C LYS A 51 4.22 24.69 1.69
N ARG A 52 4.84 23.57 1.27
CA ARG A 52 4.90 23.15 -0.13
C ARG A 52 3.72 22.29 -0.54
N ASN A 53 3.21 21.50 0.39
CA ASN A 53 2.23 20.45 0.10
C ASN A 53 0.84 20.72 0.71
N TYR A 54 0.59 21.95 1.24
CA TYR A 54 -0.71 22.28 1.81
C TYR A 54 -1.86 21.87 0.89
N PRO A 55 -2.91 21.20 1.35
CA PRO A 55 -3.26 20.93 2.75
C PRO A 55 -2.75 19.57 3.28
N TYR A 56 -1.62 19.07 2.81
CA TYR A 56 -1.06 17.80 3.27
C TYR A 56 0.20 18.02 4.10
N ILE A 57 0.40 17.14 5.12
CA ILE A 57 1.55 17.18 6.03
C ILE A 57 2.04 15.77 6.38
N GLY A 58 3.32 15.63 6.69
CA GLY A 58 3.93 14.36 7.11
C GLY A 58 3.87 13.30 6.02
N TRP A 59 3.25 12.17 6.26
CA TRP A 59 3.09 11.06 5.32
C TRP A 59 1.76 11.13 4.55
N GLY A 60 1.35 12.32 4.11
CA GLY A 60 0.13 12.50 3.31
C GLY A 60 -1.14 12.71 4.13
N HIS A 61 -1.04 13.04 5.44
CA HIS A 61 -2.20 13.43 6.22
C HIS A 61 -2.79 14.73 5.67
N ARG A 62 -4.08 14.72 5.34
CA ARG A 62 -4.81 15.92 4.94
C ARG A 62 -5.26 16.68 6.19
N ILE A 63 -4.75 17.89 6.36
CA ILE A 63 -5.10 18.78 7.47
C ILE A 63 -6.60 19.08 7.45
N LEU A 64 -7.27 18.82 8.55
CA LEU A 64 -8.69 19.05 8.72
C LEU A 64 -8.95 20.49 9.22
N PRO A 65 -10.17 21.07 9.01
CA PRO A 65 -10.45 22.46 9.38
C PRO A 65 -10.23 22.79 10.87
N HIS A 66 -10.36 21.80 11.75
CA HIS A 66 -10.14 21.97 13.20
C HIS A 66 -8.69 21.74 13.65
N GLU A 67 -7.82 21.26 12.75
CA GLU A 67 -6.42 21.01 13.04
C GLU A 67 -5.58 22.24 12.72
N LYS A 68 -4.66 22.58 13.66
CA LYS A 68 -3.80 23.75 13.53
C LYS A 68 -2.32 23.32 13.61
N PHE A 69 -1.72 23.05 12.46
CA PHE A 69 -0.28 22.83 12.37
C PHE A 69 0.42 24.15 11.99
N LYS A 70 1.25 24.67 12.91
CA LYS A 70 2.03 25.91 12.68
C LYS A 70 3.39 25.65 12.01
N LYS A 71 3.89 24.42 12.10
CA LYS A 71 5.19 23.99 11.57
C LYS A 71 5.13 22.54 11.11
N ASN A 72 6.19 22.10 10.41
CA ASN A 72 6.34 20.70 10.03
C ASN A 72 6.35 19.79 11.25
N LEU A 73 5.80 18.57 11.05
CA LEU A 73 5.86 17.50 12.05
C LEU A 73 7.28 16.95 12.15
N THR A 74 7.66 16.48 13.34
CA THR A 74 8.79 15.56 13.47
C THR A 74 8.44 14.21 12.83
N TYR A 75 9.46 13.41 12.51
CA TYR A 75 9.26 12.06 11.99
C TYR A 75 8.33 11.22 12.88
N GLN A 76 8.55 11.29 14.21
CA GLN A 76 7.75 10.54 15.18
C GLN A 76 6.30 11.01 15.22
N GLN A 77 6.06 12.32 15.22
CA GLN A 77 4.70 12.89 15.17
C GLN A 77 3.96 12.46 13.89
N ALA A 78 4.63 12.57 12.74
CA ALA A 78 4.04 12.13 11.47
C ALA A 78 3.77 10.62 11.44
N ASN A 79 4.65 9.80 12.05
CA ASN A 79 4.44 8.36 12.16
C ASN A 79 3.23 8.02 13.04
N THR A 80 3.06 8.70 14.16
CA THR A 80 1.88 8.54 15.04
C THR A 80 0.60 8.96 14.32
N LEU A 81 0.64 10.07 13.58
CA LEU A 81 -0.50 10.56 12.83
C LEU A 81 -0.92 9.61 11.71
N LEU A 82 0.04 9.12 10.89
CA LEU A 82 -0.21 8.11 9.87
C LEU A 82 -0.88 6.86 10.45
N ARG A 83 -0.35 6.34 11.58
CA ARG A 83 -0.92 5.15 12.24
C ARG A 83 -2.33 5.39 12.73
N SER A 84 -2.59 6.56 13.32
CA SER A 84 -3.92 6.97 13.76
C SER A 84 -4.90 7.00 12.59
N ASP A 85 -4.52 7.62 11.48
CA ASP A 85 -5.36 7.71 10.27
C ASP A 85 -5.64 6.33 9.67
N LEU A 86 -4.62 5.49 9.55
CA LEU A 86 -4.78 4.13 9.04
C LEU A 86 -5.67 3.29 9.96
N THR A 87 -5.54 3.43 11.28
CA THR A 87 -6.41 2.75 12.27
C THR A 87 -7.88 3.18 12.12
N LYS A 88 -8.13 4.49 11.93
CA LYS A 88 -9.49 5.02 11.68
C LYS A 88 -10.07 4.43 10.40
N LEU A 89 -9.28 4.34 9.33
CA LEU A 89 -9.70 3.73 8.07
C LEU A 89 -9.97 2.21 8.24
N CYS A 90 -9.11 1.48 8.94
CA CYS A 90 -9.37 0.07 9.27
C CYS A 90 -10.70 -0.10 10.03
N ALA A 91 -11.02 0.80 10.97
CA ALA A 91 -12.28 0.77 11.69
C ALA A 91 -13.49 0.97 10.76
N MET A 92 -13.40 1.85 9.75
CA MET A 92 -14.46 2.05 8.74
C MET A 92 -14.71 0.78 7.91
N PHE A 93 -13.66 0.00 7.64
CA PHE A 93 -13.75 -1.23 6.84
C PHE A 93 -13.81 -2.52 7.69
N ARG A 94 -13.97 -2.40 9.03
CA ARG A 94 -13.94 -3.57 9.97
C ARG A 94 -14.85 -4.72 9.54
N LYS A 95 -16.04 -4.43 9.02
CA LYS A 95 -17.01 -5.44 8.61
C LYS A 95 -16.53 -6.34 7.46
N TYR A 96 -15.48 -5.96 6.74
CA TYR A 96 -14.92 -6.72 5.62
C TYR A 96 -13.79 -7.69 6.06
N GLY A 97 -13.61 -7.87 7.36
CA GLY A 97 -12.73 -8.88 7.94
C GLY A 97 -11.30 -8.81 7.39
N LYS A 98 -10.83 -9.88 6.75
CA LYS A 98 -9.48 -10.00 6.21
C LYS A 98 -9.11 -8.92 5.16
N ASP A 99 -10.09 -8.34 4.49
CA ASP A 99 -9.88 -7.29 3.49
C ASP A 99 -9.83 -5.88 4.09
N SER A 100 -10.11 -5.73 5.39
CA SER A 100 -10.19 -4.43 6.07
C SER A 100 -8.92 -3.59 5.87
N LEU A 101 -7.74 -4.17 6.07
CA LEU A 101 -6.46 -3.46 5.95
C LEU A 101 -6.14 -3.10 4.49
N LEU A 102 -6.38 -4.00 3.55
CA LEU A 102 -6.20 -3.74 2.11
C LEU A 102 -7.07 -2.57 1.65
N LEU A 103 -8.36 -2.56 2.05
CA LEU A 103 -9.29 -1.47 1.75
C LEU A 103 -8.89 -0.16 2.44
N ALA A 104 -8.38 -0.22 3.68
CA ALA A 104 -7.90 0.96 4.40
C ALA A 104 -6.69 1.61 3.71
N VAL A 105 -5.73 0.82 3.23
CA VAL A 105 -4.57 1.32 2.48
C VAL A 105 -4.99 1.96 1.16
N LEU A 106 -5.92 1.35 0.44
CA LEU A 106 -6.50 1.94 -0.75
C LEU A 106 -7.20 3.28 -0.42
N ALA A 107 -8.01 3.30 0.64
CA ALA A 107 -8.75 4.48 1.09
C ALA A 107 -7.83 5.63 1.53
N TYR A 108 -6.68 5.33 2.11
CA TYR A 108 -5.67 6.33 2.49
C TYR A 108 -5.26 7.19 1.28
N ASN A 109 -5.13 6.56 0.11
CA ASN A 109 -4.74 7.26 -1.12
C ASN A 109 -5.91 7.87 -1.90
N VAL A 110 -7.02 7.13 -2.07
CA VAL A 110 -8.11 7.56 -2.95
C VAL A 110 -9.31 8.19 -2.22
N GLY A 111 -9.32 8.10 -0.89
CA GLY A 111 -10.44 8.47 -0.04
C GLY A 111 -11.46 7.33 0.12
N PRO A 112 -12.03 7.15 1.35
CA PRO A 112 -12.90 6.01 1.65
C PRO A 112 -14.20 5.98 0.83
N TYR A 113 -14.76 7.14 0.50
CA TYR A 113 -16.03 7.20 -0.22
C TYR A 113 -15.97 6.84 -1.71
N LYS A 114 -14.78 6.80 -2.31
CA LYS A 114 -14.61 6.22 -3.65
C LYS A 114 -14.76 4.69 -3.63
N ILE A 115 -14.59 4.08 -2.47
CA ILE A 115 -14.72 2.63 -2.27
C ILE A 115 -16.13 2.31 -1.76
N LEU A 116 -16.53 2.95 -0.65
CA LEU A 116 -17.80 2.72 0.03
C LEU A 116 -19.01 3.23 -0.76
N GLY A 117 -18.79 4.26 -1.58
CA GLY A 117 -19.87 5.03 -2.19
C GLY A 117 -20.47 6.07 -1.23
N ASN A 118 -21.18 7.03 -1.80
CA ASN A 118 -21.99 8.03 -1.10
C ASN A 118 -23.00 8.63 -2.10
N LYS A 119 -23.69 9.74 -1.75
CA LYS A 119 -24.62 10.42 -2.67
C LYS A 119 -23.99 10.83 -4.01
N ARG A 120 -22.65 11.07 -4.04
CA ARG A 120 -21.90 11.54 -5.21
C ARG A 120 -21.25 10.40 -6.00
N PHE A 121 -20.87 9.32 -5.34
CA PHE A 121 -20.15 8.19 -5.93
C PHE A 121 -20.91 6.89 -5.65
N PRO A 122 -21.14 6.03 -6.65
CA PRO A 122 -21.67 4.69 -6.41
C PRO A 122 -20.62 3.84 -5.64
N LYS A 123 -21.10 2.79 -4.97
CA LYS A 123 -20.23 1.78 -4.38
C LYS A 123 -19.34 1.16 -5.45
N SER A 124 -18.03 1.03 -5.17
CA SER A 124 -17.08 0.48 -6.13
C SER A 124 -17.37 -0.99 -6.48
N ARG A 125 -17.00 -1.40 -7.71
CA ARG A 125 -17.10 -2.82 -8.12
C ARG A 125 -16.24 -3.72 -7.25
N LEU A 126 -15.05 -3.25 -6.84
CA LEU A 126 -14.19 -3.94 -5.88
C LEU A 126 -14.97 -4.34 -4.62
N LEU A 127 -15.63 -3.35 -4.01
CA LEU A 127 -16.36 -3.60 -2.77
C LEU A 127 -17.57 -4.50 -2.96
N GLN A 128 -18.30 -4.35 -4.08
CA GLN A 128 -19.42 -5.21 -4.43
C GLN A 128 -18.99 -6.70 -4.61
N LYS A 129 -17.80 -6.94 -5.17
CA LYS A 129 -17.23 -8.30 -5.28
C LYS A 129 -16.89 -8.88 -3.91
N ILE A 130 -16.20 -8.11 -3.06
CA ILE A 130 -15.87 -8.53 -1.69
C ILE A 130 -17.13 -8.86 -0.90
N GLU A 131 -18.20 -8.05 -1.00
CA GLU A 131 -19.48 -8.30 -0.34
C GLU A 131 -20.18 -9.56 -0.81
N ARG A 132 -19.90 -10.02 -2.03
CA ARG A 132 -20.39 -11.30 -2.60
C ARG A 132 -19.47 -12.48 -2.28
N GLY A 133 -18.38 -12.27 -1.54
CA GLY A 133 -17.39 -13.31 -1.24
C GLY A 133 -16.47 -13.67 -2.43
N LEU A 134 -16.50 -12.89 -3.52
CA LEU A 134 -15.66 -13.14 -4.69
C LEU A 134 -14.21 -12.72 -4.41
N ARG A 135 -13.27 -13.54 -4.87
CA ARG A 135 -11.84 -13.31 -4.63
C ARG A 135 -11.06 -12.85 -5.88
N ASP A 136 -11.67 -12.84 -7.04
CA ASP A 136 -11.11 -12.32 -8.30
C ASP A 136 -11.12 -10.76 -8.34
N ILE A 137 -10.58 -10.13 -7.29
CA ILE A 137 -10.66 -8.69 -7.06
C ILE A 137 -9.50 -7.88 -7.67
N GLU A 138 -8.47 -8.55 -8.15
CA GLU A 138 -7.23 -7.90 -8.60
C GLU A 138 -7.50 -6.81 -9.65
N LYS A 139 -8.24 -7.14 -10.71
CA LYS A 139 -8.58 -6.19 -11.78
C LYS A 139 -9.29 -4.94 -11.25
N ASP A 140 -10.27 -5.12 -10.35
CA ASP A 140 -11.05 -4.01 -9.79
C ASP A 140 -10.23 -3.17 -8.81
N TYR A 141 -9.26 -3.78 -8.10
CA TYR A 141 -8.30 -3.06 -7.26
C TYR A 141 -7.32 -2.25 -8.12
N LEU A 142 -6.78 -2.84 -9.18
CA LEU A 142 -5.86 -2.17 -10.11
C LEU A 142 -6.51 -1.01 -10.86
N ASP A 143 -7.83 -1.03 -11.10
CA ASP A 143 -8.56 0.06 -11.76
C ASP A 143 -8.50 1.39 -10.98
N PHE A 144 -8.19 1.36 -9.68
CA PHE A 144 -7.89 2.58 -8.89
C PHE A 144 -6.55 3.24 -9.26
N CYS A 145 -5.93 2.85 -10.39
CA CYS A 145 -4.79 3.53 -11.01
C CYS A 145 -5.20 4.68 -11.94
N ARG A 146 -6.50 4.90 -12.19
CA ARG A 146 -6.93 5.83 -13.25
C ARG A 146 -7.02 7.28 -12.78
N TRP A 147 -6.47 8.16 -13.61
CA TRP A 147 -6.64 9.60 -13.53
C TRP A 147 -7.16 10.12 -14.88
N ARG A 148 -8.29 10.80 -14.89
CA ARG A 148 -8.96 11.29 -16.14
C ARG A 148 -9.10 10.17 -17.19
N GLY A 149 -9.52 8.99 -16.77
CA GLY A 149 -9.71 7.83 -17.63
C GLY A 149 -8.44 7.04 -18.01
N LYS A 150 -7.25 7.61 -17.83
CA LYS A 150 -5.97 6.96 -18.16
C LYS A 150 -5.36 6.29 -16.94
N CYS A 151 -4.86 5.06 -17.08
CA CYS A 151 -4.11 4.39 -16.03
C CYS A 151 -2.71 5.02 -15.89
N ILE A 152 -2.37 5.47 -14.69
CA ILE A 152 -1.06 6.04 -14.37
C ILE A 152 -0.12 4.91 -13.90
N PRO A 153 1.01 4.67 -14.60
CA PRO A 153 1.89 3.53 -14.32
C PRO A 153 2.42 3.48 -12.88
N SER A 154 2.78 4.64 -12.30
CA SER A 154 3.26 4.71 -10.91
C SER A 154 2.16 4.33 -9.91
N ILE A 155 0.92 4.78 -10.14
CA ILE A 155 -0.22 4.42 -9.30
C ILE A 155 -0.54 2.92 -9.46
N LYS A 156 -0.51 2.38 -10.69
CA LYS A 156 -0.71 0.94 -10.93
C LYS A 156 0.32 0.12 -10.16
N ARG A 157 1.60 0.49 -10.19
CA ARG A 157 2.68 -0.16 -9.44
C ARG A 157 2.39 -0.17 -7.94
N ARG A 158 1.94 0.95 -7.39
CA ARG A 158 1.50 1.02 -5.99
C ARG A 158 0.38 0.01 -5.70
N ARG A 159 -0.66 -0.07 -6.54
CA ARG A 159 -1.76 -1.04 -6.36
C ARG A 159 -1.29 -2.48 -6.41
N MET A 160 -0.35 -2.81 -7.29
CA MET A 160 0.27 -4.14 -7.33
C MET A 160 1.02 -4.45 -6.02
N THR A 161 1.79 -3.49 -5.51
CA THR A 161 2.48 -3.64 -4.22
C THR A 161 1.49 -3.80 -3.05
N ASP A 162 0.42 -3.01 -3.01
CA ASP A 162 -0.63 -3.14 -1.98
C ASP A 162 -1.20 -4.57 -1.96
N LEU A 163 -1.53 -5.13 -3.15
CA LEU A 163 -2.04 -6.50 -3.29
C LEU A 163 -1.01 -7.54 -2.83
N GLN A 164 0.24 -7.44 -3.29
CA GLN A 164 1.31 -8.37 -2.91
C GLN A 164 1.54 -8.41 -1.39
N LEU A 165 1.46 -7.26 -0.72
CA LEU A 165 1.75 -7.16 0.71
C LEU A 165 0.58 -7.54 1.61
N LEU A 166 -0.66 -7.33 1.16
CA LEU A 166 -1.83 -7.28 2.06
C LEU A 166 -3.01 -8.16 1.60
N TYR A 167 -3.05 -8.59 0.33
CA TYR A 167 -4.16 -9.41 -0.13
C TYR A 167 -4.07 -10.83 0.45
N ILE A 168 -5.19 -11.32 0.96
CA ILE A 168 -5.37 -12.68 1.49
C ILE A 168 -6.42 -13.36 0.61
N PRO A 169 -6.02 -14.39 -0.19
CA PRO A 169 -6.92 -15.10 -1.10
C PRO A 169 -8.11 -15.75 -0.41
#